data_de3953a4417ec4ab836abccd05e0894b
#
_entry.id   de3953a4417ec4ab836abccd05e0894b
#
_cell.length_a   1.000
_cell.length_b   1.000
_cell.length_c   1.000
_cell.angle_alpha   90.00
_cell.angle_beta   90.00
_cell.angle_gamma   90.00
#
_symmetry.space_group_name_H-M   'P 1'
#
loop_
_entity.id
_entity.type
_entity.pdbx_description
1 polymer ?
#
loop_
_entity_poly.entity_id
_entity_poly.type
_entity_poly.pdbx_seq_one_letter_code
_entity_poly.pdbx_strand_id
1 'polypeptide(L)'
;DALEAICKLMEADPARLKHRNAFNVTAMAFEPSQIAAEIKKHIPEFEMSYDVDPVRQAIADSWPNSIDPTCAVEEWGFKAEYDLEKMTEDMLAKLREKLAE
;
A
#
# COMPACT_ATOMS: atom_id res chain seq x y z
N ASP A 1 4.48 -7.59 -1.22
CA ASP A 1 5.33 -6.56 -1.86
C ASP A 1 6.43 -6.05 -0.92
N ALA A 2 6.12 -5.73 0.34
CA ALA A 2 7.11 -5.17 1.27
C ALA A 2 8.26 -6.15 1.55
N LEU A 3 7.96 -7.42 1.79
CA LEU A 3 8.99 -8.45 2.03
C LEU A 3 9.83 -8.71 0.77
N GLU A 4 9.21 -8.73 -0.38
CA GLU A 4 9.93 -8.85 -1.66
C GLU A 4 10.82 -7.65 -1.93
N ALA A 5 10.37 -6.45 -1.58
CA ALA A 5 11.17 -5.23 -1.71
C ALA A 5 12.46 -5.33 -0.88
N ILE A 6 12.36 -5.81 0.36
CA ILE A 6 13.53 -6.02 1.22
C ILE A 6 14.49 -7.03 0.59
N CYS A 7 13.97 -8.17 0.12
CA CYS A 7 14.80 -9.21 -0.51
C CYS A 7 15.48 -8.69 -1.78
N LYS A 8 14.76 -7.99 -2.64
CA LYS A 8 15.32 -7.39 -3.86
C LYS A 8 16.41 -6.40 -3.58
N LEU A 9 16.22 -5.55 -2.55
CA LEU A 9 17.24 -4.58 -2.15
C LEU A 9 18.50 -5.27 -1.63
N MET A 10 18.36 -6.34 -0.85
CA MET A 10 19.48 -7.12 -0.34
C MET A 10 20.27 -7.82 -1.46
N GLU A 11 19.61 -8.24 -2.51
CA GLU A 11 20.22 -8.90 -3.67
C GLU A 11 20.71 -7.92 -4.75
N ALA A 12 20.40 -6.61 -4.61
CA ALA A 12 20.75 -5.61 -5.60
C ALA A 12 22.27 -5.43 -5.71
N ASP A 13 22.74 -5.12 -6.93
CA ASP A 13 24.14 -4.78 -7.18
C ASP A 13 24.48 -3.45 -6.48
N PRO A 14 25.41 -3.43 -5.52
CA PRO A 14 25.78 -2.19 -4.81
C PRO A 14 26.26 -1.08 -5.73
N ALA A 15 26.83 -1.42 -6.88
CA ALA A 15 27.33 -0.44 -7.84
C ALA A 15 26.19 0.38 -8.49
N ARG A 16 24.97 -0.14 -8.51
CA ARG A 16 23.79 0.54 -9.05
C ARG A 16 23.12 1.46 -8.05
N LEU A 17 23.43 1.33 -6.76
CA LEU A 17 22.80 2.10 -5.70
C LEU A 17 23.45 3.49 -5.57
N LYS A 18 22.71 4.52 -5.98
CA LYS A 18 23.08 5.92 -5.79
C LYS A 18 22.81 6.37 -4.36
N HIS A 19 21.72 5.87 -3.78
CA HIS A 19 21.32 6.11 -2.38
C HIS A 19 21.63 4.87 -1.56
N ARG A 20 22.12 5.03 -0.35
CA ARG A 20 22.57 3.92 0.50
C ARG A 20 21.93 3.91 1.90
N ASN A 21 21.02 4.85 2.17
CA ASN A 21 20.44 5.02 3.49
C ASN A 21 18.96 4.60 3.54
N ALA A 22 18.17 4.95 2.53
CA ALA A 22 16.74 4.68 2.52
C ALA A 22 16.14 4.76 1.11
N PHE A 23 15.04 4.04 0.91
CA PHE A 23 14.24 4.08 -0.31
C PHE A 23 12.77 4.14 0.04
N ASN A 24 12.01 4.97 -0.66
CA ASN A 24 10.57 4.94 -0.61
C ASN A 24 10.04 3.82 -1.51
N VAL A 25 9.14 3.02 -0.99
CA VAL A 25 8.44 1.99 -1.76
C VAL A 25 6.94 2.13 -1.56
N THR A 26 6.19 2.03 -2.64
CA THR A 26 4.74 2.09 -2.59
C THR A 26 4.14 1.28 -3.73
N ALA A 27 3.00 0.66 -3.46
CA ALA A 27 2.23 -0.05 -4.50
C ALA A 27 1.13 0.83 -5.06
N MET A 28 0.47 1.62 -4.20
CA MET A 28 -0.69 2.41 -4.58
C MET A 28 -0.92 3.55 -3.60
N ALA A 29 -1.70 4.54 -4.04
CA ALA A 29 -2.24 5.58 -3.18
C ALA A 29 -3.76 5.60 -3.35
N PHE A 30 -4.51 5.68 -2.24
CA PHE A 30 -5.97 5.66 -2.28
C PHE A 30 -6.57 6.42 -1.10
N GLU A 31 -7.84 6.79 -1.25
CA GLU A 31 -8.64 7.41 -0.19
C GLU A 31 -9.57 6.35 0.45
N PRO A 32 -10.05 6.59 1.70
CA PRO A 32 -10.97 5.66 2.36
C PRO A 32 -12.23 5.34 1.55
N SER A 33 -12.75 6.30 0.79
CA SER A 33 -13.90 6.08 -0.09
C SER A 33 -13.61 5.08 -1.20
N GLN A 34 -12.40 5.08 -1.73
CA GLN A 34 -11.96 4.15 -2.77
C GLN A 34 -11.88 2.72 -2.25
N ILE A 35 -11.30 2.52 -1.07
CA ILE A 35 -11.24 1.18 -0.47
C ILE A 35 -12.62 0.68 -0.07
N ALA A 36 -13.51 1.55 0.39
CA ALA A 36 -14.90 1.19 0.68
C ALA A 36 -15.62 0.71 -0.58
N ALA A 37 -15.42 1.38 -1.71
CA ALA A 37 -15.97 0.97 -3.00
C ALA A 37 -15.47 -0.41 -3.44
N GLU A 38 -14.17 -0.69 -3.25
CA GLU A 38 -13.59 -2.00 -3.55
C GLU A 38 -14.16 -3.11 -2.66
N ILE A 39 -14.32 -2.84 -1.36
CA ILE A 39 -14.93 -3.82 -0.43
C ILE A 39 -16.38 -4.11 -0.83
N LYS A 40 -17.13 -3.11 -1.25
CA LYS A 40 -18.53 -3.28 -1.70
C LYS A 40 -18.68 -4.20 -2.92
N LYS A 41 -17.67 -4.33 -3.76
CA LYS A 41 -17.68 -5.29 -4.87
C LYS A 41 -17.72 -6.73 -4.38
N HIS A 42 -17.12 -7.00 -3.23
CA HIS A 42 -17.06 -8.34 -2.62
C HIS A 42 -18.11 -8.55 -1.53
N ILE A 43 -18.47 -7.49 -0.82
CA ILE A 43 -19.47 -7.47 0.26
C ILE A 43 -20.44 -6.33 -0.01
N PRO A 44 -21.55 -6.57 -0.77
CA PRO A 44 -22.50 -5.50 -1.14
C PRO A 44 -23.17 -4.81 0.05
N GLU A 45 -23.26 -5.50 1.20
CA GLU A 45 -23.87 -4.97 2.42
C GLU A 45 -22.92 -4.08 3.25
N PHE A 46 -21.64 -3.95 2.82
CA PHE A 46 -20.69 -3.14 3.54
C PHE A 46 -21.05 -1.67 3.51
N GLU A 47 -21.09 -1.05 4.69
CA GLU A 47 -21.32 0.38 4.85
C GLU A 47 -20.18 0.99 5.64
N MET A 48 -19.78 2.19 5.28
CA MET A 48 -18.74 2.93 5.96
C MET A 48 -19.23 4.34 6.26
N SER A 49 -19.02 4.79 7.50
CA SER A 49 -19.30 6.16 7.92
C SER A 49 -18.05 6.84 8.42
N TYR A 50 -18.07 8.16 8.48
CA TYR A 50 -16.97 8.97 8.96
C TYR A 50 -17.36 9.66 10.26
N ASP A 51 -16.47 9.55 11.26
CA ASP A 51 -16.53 10.36 12.48
C ASP A 51 -15.24 11.21 12.51
N VAL A 52 -15.32 12.39 11.95
CA VAL A 52 -14.16 13.26 11.71
C VAL A 52 -13.71 13.91 13.00
N ASP A 53 -12.47 13.61 13.42
CA ASP A 53 -11.77 14.32 14.47
C ASP A 53 -10.99 15.49 13.82
N PRO A 54 -11.34 16.77 14.09
CA PRO A 54 -10.71 17.90 13.42
C PRO A 54 -9.19 17.97 13.58
N VAL A 55 -8.67 17.57 14.74
CA VAL A 55 -7.21 17.57 15.00
C VAL A 55 -6.51 16.51 14.16
N ARG A 56 -7.03 15.30 14.15
CA ARG A 56 -6.48 14.19 13.36
C ARG A 56 -6.63 14.42 11.87
N GLN A 57 -7.76 14.99 11.46
CA GLN A 57 -7.99 15.36 10.06
C GLN A 57 -6.97 16.39 9.58
N ALA A 58 -6.66 17.41 10.39
CA ALA A 58 -5.66 18.41 10.05
C ALA A 58 -4.26 17.79 9.89
N ILE A 59 -3.90 16.81 10.73
CA ILE A 59 -2.65 16.08 10.62
C ILE A 59 -2.62 15.27 9.30
N ALA A 60 -3.69 14.56 8.99
CA ALA A 60 -3.81 13.79 7.77
C ALA A 60 -3.76 14.68 6.52
N ASP A 61 -4.40 15.84 6.54
CA ASP A 61 -4.39 16.79 5.44
C ASP A 61 -2.99 17.35 5.15
N SER A 62 -2.11 17.36 6.16
CA SER A 62 -0.72 17.79 5.99
C SER A 62 0.18 16.73 5.30
N TRP A 63 -0.29 15.51 5.19
CA TRP A 63 0.47 14.42 4.58
C TRP A 63 0.40 14.49 3.05
N PRO A 64 1.45 14.00 2.36
CA PRO A 64 1.39 13.95 0.90
C PRO A 64 0.35 12.95 0.41
N ASN A 65 -0.20 13.19 -0.77
CA ASN A 65 -1.20 12.32 -1.39
C ASN A 65 -0.61 11.02 -1.92
N SER A 66 0.70 10.98 -2.15
CA SER A 66 1.38 9.80 -2.69
C SER A 66 2.84 9.79 -2.25
N ILE A 67 3.46 8.63 -2.40
CA ILE A 67 4.89 8.42 -2.15
C ILE A 67 5.55 8.17 -3.51
N ASP A 68 6.70 8.80 -3.75
CA ASP A 68 7.46 8.62 -4.99
C ASP A 68 8.46 7.47 -4.84
N PRO A 69 8.29 6.34 -5.53
CA PRO A 69 9.20 5.20 -5.48
C PRO A 69 10.26 5.22 -6.58
N THR A 70 10.44 6.33 -7.29
CA THR A 70 11.29 6.39 -8.50
C THR A 70 12.69 5.85 -8.26
N CYS A 71 13.34 6.24 -7.16
CA CYS A 71 14.69 5.77 -6.85
C CYS A 71 14.75 4.25 -6.70
N ALA A 72 13.78 3.64 -6.03
CA ALA A 72 13.72 2.19 -5.85
C ALA A 72 13.52 1.48 -7.19
N VAL A 73 12.69 2.00 -8.06
CA VAL A 73 12.43 1.43 -9.40
C VAL A 73 13.68 1.50 -10.27
N GLU A 74 14.36 2.64 -10.29
CA GLU A 74 15.52 2.87 -11.15
C GLU A 74 16.79 2.17 -10.63
N GLU A 75 17.03 2.20 -9.33
CA GLU A 75 18.29 1.73 -8.76
C GLU A 75 18.33 0.22 -8.52
N TRP A 76 17.20 -0.40 -8.15
CA TRP A 76 17.16 -1.85 -7.87
C TRP A 76 15.90 -2.56 -8.37
N GLY A 77 15.16 -1.94 -9.26
CA GLY A 77 14.09 -2.61 -9.99
C GLY A 77 12.85 -2.95 -9.17
N PHE A 78 12.53 -2.14 -8.15
CA PHE A 78 11.31 -2.35 -7.38
C PHE A 78 10.08 -2.34 -8.28
N LYS A 79 9.19 -3.32 -8.08
CA LYS A 79 7.92 -3.41 -8.79
C LYS A 79 6.85 -3.96 -7.84
N ALA A 80 5.80 -3.17 -7.62
CA ALA A 80 4.64 -3.62 -6.86
C ALA A 80 3.80 -4.60 -7.69
N GLU A 81 3.36 -5.69 -7.08
CA GLU A 81 2.49 -6.68 -7.71
C GLU A 81 1.02 -6.53 -7.29
N TYR A 82 0.77 -5.86 -6.17
CA TYR A 82 -0.57 -5.64 -5.62
C TYR A 82 -1.07 -4.24 -5.93
N ASP A 83 -2.22 -4.15 -6.58
CA ASP A 83 -3.02 -2.94 -6.68
C ASP A 83 -4.16 -2.98 -5.64
N LEU A 84 -5.03 -1.97 -5.64
CA LEU A 84 -6.12 -1.89 -4.68
C LEU A 84 -7.07 -3.08 -4.80
N GLU A 85 -7.40 -3.51 -6.01
CA GLU A 85 -8.28 -4.64 -6.27
C GLU A 85 -7.71 -5.95 -5.75
N LYS A 86 -6.47 -6.26 -6.12
CA LYS A 86 -5.78 -7.48 -5.68
C LYS A 86 -5.59 -7.51 -4.18
N MET A 87 -5.20 -6.39 -3.58
CA MET A 87 -5.03 -6.30 -2.13
C MET A 87 -6.34 -6.58 -1.40
N THR A 88 -7.43 -5.96 -1.84
CA THR A 88 -8.75 -6.14 -1.22
C THR A 88 -9.20 -7.60 -1.33
N GLU A 89 -9.09 -8.20 -2.50
CA GLU A 89 -9.45 -9.59 -2.75
C GLU A 89 -8.64 -10.56 -1.86
N ASP A 90 -7.32 -10.41 -1.84
CA ASP A 90 -6.43 -11.26 -1.06
C ASP A 90 -6.68 -11.13 0.44
N MET A 91 -6.83 -9.91 0.93
CA MET A 91 -7.08 -9.67 2.36
C MET A 91 -8.44 -10.23 2.80
N LEU A 92 -9.48 -10.04 2.02
CA LEU A 92 -10.80 -10.58 2.35
C LEU A 92 -10.80 -12.11 2.36
N ALA A 93 -10.13 -12.74 1.40
CA ALA A 93 -10.01 -14.19 1.36
C ALA A 93 -9.28 -14.73 2.59
N LYS A 94 -8.14 -14.17 2.93
CA LYS A 94 -7.34 -14.60 4.09
C LYS A 94 -8.02 -14.32 5.42
N LEU A 95 -8.72 -13.19 5.55
CA LEU A 95 -9.46 -12.87 6.77
C LEU A 95 -10.65 -13.81 6.97
N ARG A 96 -11.35 -14.17 5.91
CA ARG A 96 -12.43 -15.16 5.98
C ARG A 96 -11.93 -16.51 6.47
N GLU A 97 -10.80 -16.97 5.92
CA GLU A 97 -10.16 -18.20 6.35
C GLU A 97 -9.76 -18.14 7.84
N LYS A 98 -9.09 -17.08 8.24
CA LYS A 98 -8.64 -16.88 9.62
C LYS A 98 -9.78 -16.77 10.63
N LEU A 99 -10.86 -16.09 10.27
CA LEU A 99 -12.01 -15.89 11.16
C LEU A 99 -12.95 -17.09 11.20
N ALA A 100 -12.84 -18.01 10.24
CA ALA A 100 -13.59 -19.26 10.22
C ALA A 100 -12.99 -20.32 11.17
N GLU A 101 -11.72 -20.16 11.58
CA GLU A 101 -11.06 -20.99 12.57
C GLU A 101 -11.53 -20.62 13.99
#